data_1ca23e37d99fd333f4076471c2b563f2
#
_entry.id   1ca23e37d99fd333f4076471c2b563f2
#
_cell.length_a   1.000
_cell.length_b   1.000
_cell.length_c   1.000
_cell.angle_alpha   90.00
_cell.angle_beta   90.00
_cell.angle_gamma   90.00
#
_symmetry.space_group_name_H-M   'P 1'
#
loop_
_entity.id
_entity.type
_entity.pdbx_description
1 polymer ?
#
loop_
_entity_poly.entity_id
_entity_poly.type
_entity_poly.pdbx_seq_one_letter_code
_entity_poly.pdbx_strand_id
1 'polypeptide(L)'
;MNRKSVLKKYNNKKILLKIVFLAAMIILGFSRFILHDQKQYADTSGDWRLILVDKNHYIPKDYQMNLIRLSNGKQVDSRIYPSLQKMFNDARASGLALFVREGYRTSQDQQQIMNERIREYENQGNSKRRATKMAEKYVAIPGTSEHQLGLSIDINADQTKCSSEKVYIWLDNNAYKYGFIKRYPSNKSYITGIHNEPWHYRYVGKEAAATMKNQNLCLEEYLKKYK
;
A
#
# COMPACT_ATOMS: atom_id res chain seq x y z
N MET A 1 50.20 -52.06 3.51
CA MET A 1 49.52 -50.75 3.31
C MET A 1 49.52 -50.01 4.65
N ASN A 2 50.14 -48.82 4.76
CA ASN A 2 50.44 -48.18 6.03
C ASN A 2 49.17 -47.53 6.64
N ARG A 3 48.82 -47.96 7.87
CA ARG A 3 47.60 -47.55 8.61
C ARG A 3 47.46 -46.01 8.71
N LYS A 4 48.55 -45.27 8.74
CA LYS A 4 48.61 -43.80 8.75
C LYS A 4 48.14 -43.18 7.43
N SER A 5 48.39 -43.81 6.28
CA SER A 5 47.96 -43.28 4.98
C SER A 5 46.43 -43.44 4.75
N VAL A 6 45.85 -44.50 5.28
CA VAL A 6 44.42 -44.75 5.23
C VAL A 6 43.62 -43.77 6.09
N LEU A 7 44.12 -43.49 7.31
CA LEU A 7 43.51 -42.49 8.22
C LEU A 7 43.59 -41.07 7.67
N LYS A 8 44.71 -40.71 7.03
CA LYS A 8 44.87 -39.39 6.38
C LYS A 8 43.88 -39.24 5.20
N LYS A 9 43.70 -40.29 4.41
CA LYS A 9 42.74 -40.27 3.27
C LYS A 9 41.28 -40.17 3.75
N TYR A 10 40.96 -40.80 4.87
CA TYR A 10 39.60 -40.79 5.48
C TYR A 10 39.31 -39.40 6.08
N ASN A 11 40.26 -38.79 6.78
CA ASN A 11 40.10 -37.44 7.33
C ASN A 11 39.97 -36.37 6.24
N ASN A 12 40.72 -36.47 5.15
CA ASN A 12 40.63 -35.55 4.01
C ASN A 12 39.25 -35.66 3.32
N LYS A 13 38.67 -36.88 3.19
CA LYS A 13 37.30 -37.06 2.68
C LYS A 13 36.26 -36.42 3.58
N LYS A 14 36.38 -36.54 4.91
CA LYS A 14 35.46 -35.88 5.85
C LYS A 14 35.55 -34.34 5.80
N ILE A 15 36.76 -33.80 5.65
CA ILE A 15 36.98 -32.36 5.51
C ILE A 15 36.38 -31.86 4.20
N LEU A 16 36.62 -32.57 3.10
CA LEU A 16 36.05 -32.22 1.79
C LEU A 16 34.52 -32.25 1.82
N LEU A 17 33.90 -33.26 2.46
CA LEU A 17 32.45 -33.36 2.60
C LEU A 17 31.86 -32.17 3.40
N LYS A 18 32.56 -31.74 4.47
CA LYS A 18 32.14 -30.54 5.26
C LYS A 18 32.26 -29.26 4.45
N ILE A 19 33.30 -29.11 3.63
CA ILE A 19 33.48 -27.93 2.76
C ILE A 19 32.38 -27.89 1.69
N VAL A 20 32.07 -29.02 1.05
CA VAL A 20 31.00 -29.11 0.04
C VAL A 20 29.63 -28.80 0.67
N PHE A 21 29.36 -29.31 1.88
CA PHE A 21 28.13 -29.03 2.59
C PHE A 21 28.01 -27.56 2.98
N LEU A 22 29.11 -26.96 3.45
CA LEU A 22 29.14 -25.53 3.78
C LEU A 22 28.95 -24.65 2.54
N ALA A 23 29.57 -24.99 1.42
CA ALA A 23 29.41 -24.32 0.14
C ALA A 23 27.95 -24.43 -0.37
N ALA A 24 27.33 -25.60 -0.27
CA ALA A 24 25.92 -25.81 -0.63
C ALA A 24 24.97 -24.97 0.25
N MET A 25 25.23 -24.87 1.55
CA MET A 25 24.47 -24.02 2.47
C MET A 25 24.62 -22.53 2.17
N ILE A 26 25.84 -22.09 1.79
CA ILE A 26 26.09 -20.71 1.36
C ILE A 26 25.36 -20.42 0.05
N ILE A 27 25.39 -21.33 -0.94
CA ILE A 27 24.70 -21.16 -2.22
C ILE A 27 23.18 -21.14 -2.02
N LEU A 28 22.63 -22.02 -1.17
CA LEU A 28 21.20 -22.03 -0.82
C LEU A 28 20.80 -20.77 -0.04
N GLY A 29 21.65 -20.27 0.84
CA GLY A 29 21.44 -19.01 1.56
C GLY A 29 21.45 -17.81 0.60
N PHE A 30 22.40 -17.80 -0.34
CA PHE A 30 22.53 -16.74 -1.35
C PHE A 30 21.37 -16.76 -2.35
N SER A 31 20.95 -17.95 -2.81
CA SER A 31 19.79 -18.07 -3.71
C SER A 31 18.48 -17.67 -3.02
N ARG A 32 18.29 -18.01 -1.74
CA ARG A 32 17.16 -17.50 -0.94
C ARG A 32 17.20 -15.99 -0.75
N PHE A 33 18.39 -15.43 -0.53
CA PHE A 33 18.56 -13.97 -0.39
C PHE A 33 18.25 -13.25 -1.71
N ILE A 34 18.71 -13.75 -2.85
CA ILE A 34 18.43 -13.16 -4.18
C ILE A 34 16.94 -13.30 -4.55
N LEU A 35 16.29 -14.43 -4.21
CA LEU A 35 14.87 -14.63 -4.47
C LEU A 35 13.96 -13.77 -3.56
N HIS A 36 14.46 -13.33 -2.40
CA HIS A 36 13.66 -12.55 -1.46
C HIS A 36 13.67 -11.03 -1.74
N ASP A 37 14.54 -10.55 -2.63
CA ASP A 37 14.69 -9.12 -2.93
C ASP A 37 14.12 -8.71 -4.30
N GLN A 38 13.39 -9.61 -4.98
CA GLN A 38 12.70 -9.25 -6.22
C GLN A 38 11.38 -8.57 -5.90
N LYS A 39 11.30 -7.26 -6.23
CA LYS A 39 10.04 -6.50 -6.16
C LYS A 39 8.98 -7.18 -7.01
N GLN A 40 7.90 -7.62 -6.39
CA GLN A 40 6.73 -8.08 -7.12
C GLN A 40 5.94 -6.85 -7.59
N TYR A 41 5.63 -6.77 -8.87
CA TYR A 41 4.80 -5.71 -9.43
C TYR A 41 3.32 -6.09 -9.38
N ALA A 42 2.47 -5.08 -9.22
CA ALA A 42 1.02 -5.23 -9.26
C ALA A 42 0.58 -5.69 -10.67
N ASP A 43 -0.41 -6.57 -10.71
CA ASP A 43 -1.06 -6.95 -11.95
C ASP A 43 -1.95 -5.79 -12.45
N THR A 44 -1.62 -5.28 -13.63
CA THR A 44 -2.35 -4.20 -14.32
C THR A 44 -3.08 -4.68 -15.59
N SER A 45 -3.05 -5.98 -15.87
CA SER A 45 -3.66 -6.56 -17.08
C SER A 45 -5.19 -6.67 -16.98
N GLY A 46 -5.73 -6.67 -15.75
CA GLY A 46 -7.15 -6.81 -15.47
C GLY A 46 -7.88 -5.46 -15.35
N ASP A 47 -8.90 -5.43 -14.50
CA ASP A 47 -9.68 -4.22 -14.23
C ASP A 47 -8.82 -3.17 -13.51
N TRP A 48 -8.55 -2.06 -14.18
CA TRP A 48 -7.74 -0.94 -13.68
C TRP A 48 -8.22 -0.39 -12.33
N ARG A 49 -9.51 -0.55 -12.01
CA ARG A 49 -10.10 -0.11 -10.74
C ARG A 49 -9.65 -0.96 -9.56
N LEU A 50 -9.25 -2.19 -9.83
CA LEU A 50 -8.97 -3.24 -8.84
C LEU A 50 -7.48 -3.59 -8.73
N ILE A 51 -6.60 -2.77 -9.31
CA ILE A 51 -5.14 -2.93 -9.14
C ILE A 51 -4.80 -2.84 -7.64
N LEU A 52 -4.21 -3.90 -7.10
CA LEU A 52 -3.71 -3.92 -5.73
C LEU A 52 -2.27 -3.46 -5.68
N VAL A 53 -2.03 -2.37 -4.96
CA VAL A 53 -0.68 -1.95 -4.58
C VAL A 53 -0.58 -1.92 -3.06
N ASP A 54 0.48 -2.52 -2.54
CA ASP A 54 0.80 -2.60 -1.12
C ASP A 54 2.30 -2.86 -0.96
N LYS A 55 2.78 -3.08 0.27
CA LYS A 55 4.21 -3.34 0.54
C LYS A 55 4.81 -4.51 -0.26
N ASN A 56 3.98 -5.43 -0.78
CA ASN A 56 4.41 -6.59 -1.56
C ASN A 56 4.22 -6.39 -3.07
N HIS A 57 3.34 -5.47 -3.48
CA HIS A 57 2.96 -5.25 -4.88
C HIS A 57 3.27 -3.81 -5.29
N TYR A 58 4.35 -3.65 -6.05
CA TYR A 58 4.82 -2.35 -6.54
C TYR A 58 4.10 -1.93 -7.81
N ILE A 59 3.89 -0.63 -7.99
CA ILE A 59 3.36 -0.06 -9.23
C ILE A 59 4.37 -0.33 -10.35
N PRO A 60 3.95 -0.90 -11.51
CA PRO A 60 4.82 -1.06 -12.68
C PRO A 60 5.41 0.29 -13.12
N LYS A 61 6.67 0.27 -13.57
CA LYS A 61 7.38 1.50 -13.97
C LYS A 61 6.75 2.21 -15.18
N ASP A 62 6.06 1.45 -16.01
CA ASP A 62 5.38 1.88 -17.22
C ASP A 62 3.88 2.17 -17.02
N TYR A 63 3.40 2.12 -15.76
CA TYR A 63 2.00 2.43 -15.45
C TYR A 63 1.64 3.85 -15.89
N GLN A 64 0.61 3.95 -16.74
CA GLN A 64 0.13 5.20 -17.29
C GLN A 64 -1.25 5.57 -16.77
N MET A 65 -1.48 6.85 -16.52
CA MET A 65 -2.77 7.42 -16.15
C MET A 65 -2.93 8.81 -16.73
N ASN A 66 -4.16 9.23 -16.94
CA ASN A 66 -4.49 10.60 -17.33
C ASN A 66 -4.96 11.38 -16.12
N LEU A 67 -4.19 12.38 -15.70
CA LEU A 67 -4.50 13.19 -14.55
C LEU A 67 -5.35 14.40 -14.93
N ILE A 68 -6.37 14.69 -14.10
CA ILE A 68 -7.13 15.94 -14.13
C ILE A 68 -6.83 16.75 -12.87
N ARG A 69 -6.72 18.07 -13.03
CA ARG A 69 -6.52 18.98 -11.90
C ARG A 69 -7.86 19.44 -11.34
N LEU A 70 -8.02 19.29 -10.03
CA LEU A 70 -9.16 19.78 -9.27
C LEU A 70 -9.03 21.29 -9.00
N SER A 71 -10.13 21.95 -8.59
CA SER A 71 -10.17 23.39 -8.33
C SER A 71 -9.18 23.86 -7.25
N ASN A 72 -8.80 22.99 -6.32
CA ASN A 72 -7.81 23.27 -5.26
C ASN A 72 -6.37 22.87 -5.65
N GLY A 73 -6.12 22.59 -6.94
CA GLY A 73 -4.80 22.25 -7.47
C GLY A 73 -4.37 20.80 -7.33
N LYS A 74 -5.07 19.99 -6.54
CA LYS A 74 -4.79 18.54 -6.44
C LYS A 74 -5.14 17.83 -7.73
N GLN A 75 -4.56 16.67 -7.96
CA GLN A 75 -4.78 15.88 -9.18
C GLN A 75 -5.31 14.50 -8.84
N VAL A 76 -6.11 13.94 -9.73
CA VAL A 76 -6.61 12.56 -9.66
C VAL A 76 -6.66 11.97 -11.06
N ASP A 77 -6.77 10.64 -11.16
CA ASP A 77 -7.05 10.00 -12.45
C ASP A 77 -8.39 10.51 -12.99
N SER A 78 -8.41 10.95 -14.25
CA SER A 78 -9.58 11.54 -14.89
C SER A 78 -10.81 10.61 -14.89
N ARG A 79 -10.57 9.30 -14.89
CA ARG A 79 -11.63 8.28 -14.89
C ARG A 79 -12.45 8.25 -13.61
N ILE A 80 -11.88 8.64 -12.46
CA ILE A 80 -12.60 8.67 -11.19
C ILE A 80 -13.33 10.00 -10.95
N TYR A 81 -12.99 11.05 -11.69
CA TYR A 81 -13.47 12.42 -11.46
C TYR A 81 -15.01 12.54 -11.48
N PRO A 82 -15.77 11.96 -12.44
CA PRO A 82 -17.22 12.08 -12.43
C PRO A 82 -17.87 11.52 -11.16
N SER A 83 -17.36 10.38 -10.68
CA SER A 83 -17.82 9.74 -9.43
C SER A 83 -17.47 10.56 -8.21
N LEU A 84 -16.27 11.10 -8.17
CA LEU A 84 -15.78 12.00 -7.11
C LEU A 84 -16.63 13.27 -7.04
N GLN A 85 -16.87 13.92 -8.18
CA GLN A 85 -17.67 15.14 -8.24
C GLN A 85 -19.11 14.91 -7.76
N LYS A 86 -19.75 13.80 -8.20
CA LYS A 86 -21.07 13.44 -7.73
C LYS A 86 -21.11 13.20 -6.23
N MET A 87 -20.17 12.43 -5.69
CA MET A 87 -20.05 12.19 -4.24
C MET A 87 -19.97 13.50 -3.46
N PHE A 88 -19.13 14.43 -3.91
CA PHE A 88 -18.94 15.72 -3.26
C PHE A 88 -20.18 16.62 -3.36
N ASN A 89 -20.88 16.60 -4.49
CA ASN A 89 -22.11 17.38 -4.66
C ASN A 89 -23.20 16.87 -3.70
N ASP A 90 -23.38 15.57 -3.59
CA ASP A 90 -24.39 14.97 -2.72
C ASP A 90 -24.04 15.17 -1.23
N ALA A 91 -22.75 15.12 -0.86
CA ALA A 91 -22.30 15.46 0.48
C ALA A 91 -22.57 16.95 0.83
N ARG A 92 -22.31 17.87 -0.10
CA ARG A 92 -22.63 19.30 0.08
C ARG A 92 -24.13 19.52 0.17
N ALA A 93 -24.93 18.84 -0.62
CA ALA A 93 -26.40 18.88 -0.51
C ALA A 93 -26.90 18.35 0.85
N SER A 94 -26.12 17.52 1.53
CA SER A 94 -26.36 17.06 2.91
C SER A 94 -25.81 18.05 3.97
N GLY A 95 -25.40 19.25 3.59
CA GLY A 95 -24.91 20.29 4.50
C GLY A 95 -23.45 20.12 4.94
N LEU A 96 -22.66 19.29 4.24
CA LEU A 96 -21.27 19.06 4.57
C LEU A 96 -20.32 19.90 3.70
N ALA A 97 -19.26 20.41 4.30
CA ALA A 97 -18.18 21.14 3.62
C ALA A 97 -16.91 20.30 3.64
N LEU A 98 -16.62 19.63 2.52
CA LEU A 98 -15.49 18.73 2.39
C LEU A 98 -14.64 19.07 1.16
N PHE A 99 -13.36 18.70 1.21
CA PHE A 99 -12.41 18.93 0.12
C PHE A 99 -11.42 17.76 0.01
N VAL A 100 -10.83 17.60 -1.17
CA VAL A 100 -9.71 16.68 -1.38
C VAL A 100 -8.46 17.31 -0.78
N ARG A 101 -7.99 16.77 0.34
CA ARG A 101 -6.73 17.20 0.97
C ARG A 101 -5.53 16.72 0.16
N GLU A 102 -5.60 15.47 -0.32
CA GLU A 102 -4.54 14.86 -1.11
C GLU A 102 -5.13 13.99 -2.23
N GLY A 103 -4.47 13.99 -3.39
CA GLY A 103 -4.82 13.18 -4.56
C GLY A 103 -3.60 12.42 -5.06
N TYR A 104 -3.29 12.54 -6.37
CA TYR A 104 -2.10 11.95 -6.95
C TYR A 104 -0.83 12.48 -6.29
N ARG A 105 0.12 11.57 -6.06
CA ARG A 105 1.49 11.86 -5.59
C ARG A 105 2.50 11.22 -6.54
N THR A 106 3.60 11.89 -6.82
CA THR A 106 4.75 11.28 -7.45
C THR A 106 5.49 10.34 -6.48
N SER A 107 6.35 9.48 -7.02
CA SER A 107 7.21 8.63 -6.18
C SER A 107 8.16 9.47 -5.31
N GLN A 108 8.57 10.64 -5.81
CA GLN A 108 9.43 11.57 -5.07
C GLN A 108 8.69 12.20 -3.89
N ASP A 109 7.43 12.64 -4.08
CA ASP A 109 6.60 13.18 -3.00
C ASP A 109 6.37 12.11 -1.91
N GLN A 110 6.08 10.87 -2.33
CA GLN A 110 5.89 9.75 -1.41
C GLN A 110 7.17 9.44 -0.61
N GLN A 111 8.34 9.52 -1.25
CA GLN A 111 9.62 9.35 -0.56
C GLN A 111 9.88 10.47 0.46
N GLN A 112 9.52 11.70 0.13
CA GLN A 112 9.65 12.84 1.05
C GLN A 112 8.77 12.62 2.29
N ILE A 113 7.50 12.27 2.12
CA ILE A 113 6.57 11.96 3.22
C ILE A 113 7.10 10.84 4.11
N MET A 114 7.63 9.77 3.50
CA MET A 114 8.26 8.67 4.26
C MET A 114 9.46 9.15 5.08
N ASN A 115 10.34 9.95 4.48
CA ASN A 115 11.53 10.48 5.15
C ASN A 115 11.16 11.41 6.31
N GLU A 116 10.14 12.23 6.14
CA GLU A 116 9.62 13.12 7.19
C GLU A 116 9.05 12.30 8.36
N ARG A 117 8.25 11.27 8.08
CA ARG A 117 7.70 10.40 9.10
C ARG A 117 8.78 9.62 9.86
N ILE A 118 9.82 9.15 9.18
CA ILE A 118 10.97 8.48 9.82
C ILE A 118 11.67 9.47 10.76
N ARG A 119 11.96 10.70 10.31
CA ARG A 119 12.61 11.73 11.14
C ARG A 119 11.79 12.08 12.38
N GLU A 120 10.48 12.17 12.26
CA GLU A 120 9.60 12.39 13.41
C GLU A 120 9.79 11.32 14.50
N TYR A 121 9.86 10.05 14.09
CA TYR A 121 10.11 8.95 15.04
C TYR A 121 11.56 8.91 15.57
N GLU A 122 12.54 9.26 14.75
CA GLU A 122 13.95 9.42 15.21
C GLU A 122 14.08 10.52 16.26
N ASN A 123 13.39 11.65 16.06
CA ASN A 123 13.35 12.76 17.03
C ASN A 123 12.67 12.37 18.37
N GLN A 124 11.84 11.32 18.36
CA GLN A 124 11.27 10.71 19.56
C GLN A 124 12.20 9.70 20.25
N GLY A 125 13.47 9.60 19.81
CA GLY A 125 14.49 8.72 20.40
C GLY A 125 14.51 7.30 19.84
N ASN A 126 13.80 7.02 18.74
CA ASN A 126 13.85 5.70 18.12
C ASN A 126 15.09 5.57 17.20
N SER A 127 15.70 4.37 17.19
CA SER A 127 16.71 4.07 16.17
C SER A 127 16.10 4.13 14.76
N LYS A 128 16.90 4.47 13.74
CA LYS A 128 16.45 4.54 12.34
C LYS A 128 15.68 3.29 11.89
N ARG A 129 16.17 2.09 12.23
CA ARG A 129 15.48 0.83 11.92
C ARG A 129 14.08 0.75 12.53
N ARG A 130 13.94 1.17 13.80
CA ARG A 130 12.65 1.18 14.50
C ARG A 130 11.73 2.27 13.94
N ALA A 131 12.26 3.46 13.72
CA ALA A 131 11.54 4.59 13.14
C ALA A 131 10.97 4.24 11.75
N THR A 132 11.77 3.59 10.87
CA THR A 132 11.31 3.11 9.58
C THR A 132 10.13 2.13 9.71
N LYS A 133 10.26 1.10 10.56
CA LYS A 133 9.18 0.14 10.78
C LYS A 133 7.90 0.77 11.37
N MET A 134 8.05 1.83 12.16
CA MET A 134 6.90 2.57 12.68
C MET A 134 6.25 3.42 11.58
N ALA A 135 7.06 4.08 10.75
CA ALA A 135 6.58 4.87 9.63
C ALA A 135 5.78 4.04 8.62
N GLU A 136 6.25 2.84 8.27
CA GLU A 136 5.60 1.90 7.33
C GLU A 136 4.19 1.47 7.74
N LYS A 137 3.79 1.68 8.99
CA LYS A 137 2.41 1.41 9.46
C LYS A 137 1.42 2.53 9.10
N TYR A 138 1.92 3.70 8.71
CA TYR A 138 1.13 4.90 8.43
C TYR A 138 1.40 5.47 7.05
N VAL A 139 2.55 5.15 6.47
CA VAL A 139 2.98 5.70 5.18
C VAL A 139 3.42 4.55 4.29
N ALA A 140 2.78 4.41 3.14
CA ALA A 140 3.17 3.41 2.15
C ALA A 140 4.60 3.66 1.64
N ILE A 141 5.32 2.57 1.37
CA ILE A 141 6.65 2.62 0.76
C ILE A 141 6.55 3.27 -0.63
N PRO A 142 7.50 4.12 -1.06
CA PRO A 142 7.49 4.66 -2.41
C PRO A 142 7.41 3.56 -3.48
N GLY A 143 6.47 3.73 -4.41
CA GLY A 143 6.13 2.73 -5.42
C GLY A 143 5.02 1.76 -4.99
N THR A 144 4.47 1.89 -3.77
CA THR A 144 3.39 1.04 -3.25
C THR A 144 2.19 1.83 -2.72
N SER A 145 2.17 3.14 -2.96
CA SER A 145 1.07 4.02 -2.54
C SER A 145 -0.02 4.09 -3.60
N GLU A 146 -1.27 3.91 -3.21
CA GLU A 146 -2.43 4.05 -4.10
C GLU A 146 -2.61 5.49 -4.63
N HIS A 147 -2.06 6.50 -3.95
CA HIS A 147 -1.99 7.87 -4.47
C HIS A 147 -1.15 7.95 -5.75
N GLN A 148 -0.15 7.10 -5.91
CA GLN A 148 0.66 7.04 -7.13
C GLN A 148 -0.06 6.38 -8.32
N LEU A 149 -1.21 5.72 -8.09
CA LEU A 149 -2.13 5.28 -9.15
C LEU A 149 -3.10 6.38 -9.58
N GLY A 150 -3.22 7.48 -8.81
CA GLY A 150 -4.26 8.49 -9.00
C GLY A 150 -5.67 8.03 -8.62
N LEU A 151 -5.81 6.84 -8.02
CA LEU A 151 -7.09 6.21 -7.70
C LEU A 151 -7.55 6.43 -6.26
N SER A 152 -6.70 7.04 -5.43
CA SER A 152 -7.01 7.33 -4.02
C SER A 152 -6.97 8.81 -3.73
N ILE A 153 -7.78 9.21 -2.77
CA ILE A 153 -7.92 10.57 -2.28
C ILE A 153 -8.01 10.58 -0.76
N ASP A 154 -7.38 11.58 -0.14
CA ASP A 154 -7.63 11.92 1.24
C ASP A 154 -8.68 13.04 1.30
N ILE A 155 -9.74 12.83 2.06
CA ILE A 155 -10.86 13.77 2.18
C ILE A 155 -10.89 14.35 3.59
N ASN A 156 -10.92 15.68 3.69
CA ASN A 156 -11.08 16.37 4.96
C ASN A 156 -12.28 17.32 4.94
N ALA A 157 -12.74 17.69 6.14
CA ALA A 157 -13.73 18.72 6.35
C ALA A 157 -13.10 20.12 6.32
N ASP A 158 -13.83 21.09 5.80
CA ASP A 158 -13.63 22.50 6.14
C ASP A 158 -14.15 22.72 7.57
N GLN A 159 -13.24 22.68 8.53
CA GLN A 159 -13.57 22.71 9.97
C GLN A 159 -14.21 24.04 10.42
N THR A 160 -14.19 25.06 9.58
CA THR A 160 -14.92 26.31 9.84
C THR A 160 -16.43 26.15 9.59
N LYS A 161 -16.85 25.11 8.88
CA LYS A 161 -18.24 24.86 8.45
C LYS A 161 -18.83 23.58 9.01
N CYS A 162 -18.03 22.52 9.15
CA CYS A 162 -18.49 21.25 9.72
C CYS A 162 -17.34 20.48 10.35
N SER A 163 -17.63 19.55 11.26
CA SER A 163 -16.60 18.71 11.87
C SER A 163 -16.13 17.59 10.94
N SER A 164 -14.86 17.19 11.07
CA SER A 164 -14.30 16.03 10.36
C SER A 164 -15.10 14.74 10.63
N GLU A 165 -15.57 14.56 11.85
CA GLU A 165 -16.37 13.40 12.26
C GLU A 165 -17.66 13.27 11.42
N LYS A 166 -18.40 14.37 11.23
CA LYS A 166 -19.62 14.38 10.41
C LYS A 166 -19.31 13.96 8.96
N VAL A 167 -18.21 14.46 8.40
CA VAL A 167 -17.76 14.10 7.04
C VAL A 167 -17.40 12.62 6.98
N TYR A 168 -16.63 12.10 7.93
CA TYR A 168 -16.22 10.69 7.92
C TYR A 168 -17.38 9.73 8.15
N ILE A 169 -18.34 10.08 8.99
CA ILE A 169 -19.59 9.29 9.16
C ILE A 169 -20.38 9.26 7.86
N TRP A 170 -20.53 10.40 7.19
CA TRP A 170 -21.24 10.46 5.92
C TRP A 170 -20.55 9.63 4.84
N LEU A 171 -19.23 9.78 4.71
CA LEU A 171 -18.44 9.02 3.75
C LEU A 171 -18.51 7.52 4.01
N ASP A 172 -18.43 7.09 5.26
CA ASP A 172 -18.52 5.69 5.64
C ASP A 172 -19.87 5.05 5.22
N ASN A 173 -20.95 5.85 5.26
CA ASN A 173 -22.30 5.40 4.90
C ASN A 173 -22.64 5.58 3.41
N ASN A 174 -21.89 6.37 2.66
CA ASN A 174 -22.30 6.76 1.31
C ASN A 174 -21.24 6.57 0.23
N ALA A 175 -19.94 6.59 0.53
CA ALA A 175 -18.89 6.60 -0.48
C ALA A 175 -18.96 5.41 -1.45
N TYR A 176 -19.37 4.24 -0.97
CA TYR A 176 -19.52 3.03 -1.79
C TYR A 176 -20.53 3.20 -2.94
N LYS A 177 -21.56 4.05 -2.78
CA LYS A 177 -22.58 4.35 -3.82
C LYS A 177 -21.94 5.05 -5.03
N TYR A 178 -20.79 5.65 -4.85
CA TYR A 178 -20.02 6.36 -5.87
C TYR A 178 -18.79 5.57 -6.34
N GLY A 179 -18.60 4.36 -5.81
CA GLY A 179 -17.49 3.48 -6.17
C GLY A 179 -16.24 3.67 -5.33
N PHE A 180 -16.32 4.37 -4.20
CA PHE A 180 -15.20 4.56 -3.27
C PHE A 180 -15.36 3.68 -2.03
N ILE A 181 -14.26 3.13 -1.55
CA ILE A 181 -14.19 2.42 -0.28
C ILE A 181 -13.28 3.16 0.70
N LYS A 182 -13.61 3.09 1.98
CA LYS A 182 -12.64 3.40 3.05
C LYS A 182 -11.57 2.32 3.02
N ARG A 183 -10.37 2.69 2.61
CA ARG A 183 -9.34 1.72 2.25
C ARG A 183 -8.72 1.01 3.45
N TYR A 184 -8.53 1.74 4.55
CA TYR A 184 -7.84 1.27 5.75
C TYR A 184 -8.73 1.36 7.01
N PRO A 185 -9.77 0.52 7.12
CA PRO A 185 -10.60 0.49 8.33
C PRO A 185 -9.87 -0.18 9.49
N SER A 186 -10.14 0.24 10.73
CA SER A 186 -9.42 -0.20 11.94
C SER A 186 -9.44 -1.72 12.15
N ASN A 187 -10.54 -2.38 11.81
CA ASN A 187 -10.72 -3.83 11.96
C ASN A 187 -10.03 -4.67 10.87
N LYS A 188 -9.34 -4.05 9.90
CA LYS A 188 -8.63 -4.72 8.80
C LYS A 188 -7.14 -4.42 8.75
N SER A 189 -6.59 -3.68 9.72
CA SER A 189 -5.17 -3.29 9.73
C SER A 189 -4.20 -4.49 9.70
N TYR A 190 -4.62 -5.65 10.19
CA TYR A 190 -3.82 -6.88 10.14
C TYR A 190 -3.74 -7.49 8.72
N ILE A 191 -4.69 -7.17 7.83
CA ILE A 191 -4.69 -7.58 6.41
C ILE A 191 -3.98 -6.53 5.57
N THR A 192 -4.42 -5.27 5.68
CA THR A 192 -3.93 -4.16 4.84
C THR A 192 -2.51 -3.72 5.18
N GLY A 193 -2.05 -4.02 6.41
CA GLY A 193 -0.74 -3.59 6.91
C GLY A 193 -0.67 -2.11 7.32
N ILE A 194 -1.72 -1.33 7.09
CA ILE A 194 -1.82 0.11 7.39
C ILE A 194 -2.80 0.32 8.55
N HIS A 195 -2.50 1.26 9.44
CA HIS A 195 -3.41 1.67 10.50
C HIS A 195 -4.65 2.37 9.95
N ASN A 196 -5.68 2.53 10.80
CA ASN A 196 -6.93 3.17 10.40
C ASN A 196 -6.71 4.59 9.87
N GLU A 197 -7.22 4.84 8.67
CA GLU A 197 -7.22 6.14 8.01
C GLU A 197 -8.65 6.53 7.61
N PRO A 198 -9.38 7.27 8.45
CA PRO A 198 -10.78 7.63 8.17
C PRO A 198 -10.94 8.59 7.00
N TRP A 199 -9.86 9.22 6.56
CA TRP A 199 -9.81 10.16 5.44
C TRP A 199 -9.49 9.51 4.10
N HIS A 200 -8.87 8.32 4.06
CA HIS A 200 -8.33 7.70 2.85
C HIS A 200 -9.37 6.84 2.13
N TYR A 201 -9.76 7.27 0.93
CA TYR A 201 -10.75 6.61 0.09
C TYR A 201 -10.14 6.18 -1.24
N ARG A 202 -10.36 4.91 -1.60
CA ARG A 202 -9.91 4.29 -2.85
C ARG A 202 -11.10 4.04 -3.78
N TYR A 203 -10.96 4.45 -5.05
CA TYR A 203 -11.93 4.11 -6.09
C TYR A 203 -11.72 2.67 -6.58
N VAL A 204 -12.79 1.89 -6.59
CA VAL A 204 -12.82 0.48 -7.02
C VAL A 204 -14.01 0.19 -7.95
N GLY A 205 -14.81 1.22 -8.30
CA GLY A 205 -16.06 1.07 -9.04
C GLY A 205 -17.24 0.70 -8.14
N LYS A 206 -18.46 1.07 -8.58
CA LYS A 206 -19.67 0.99 -7.75
C LYS A 206 -20.02 -0.43 -7.32
N GLU A 207 -19.93 -1.38 -8.23
CA GLU A 207 -20.29 -2.78 -7.98
C GLU A 207 -19.36 -3.42 -6.93
N ALA A 208 -18.04 -3.29 -7.12
CA ALA A 208 -17.05 -3.80 -6.19
C ALA A 208 -17.18 -3.10 -4.82
N ALA A 209 -17.34 -1.76 -4.81
CA ALA A 209 -17.50 -1.00 -3.58
C ALA A 209 -18.75 -1.41 -2.79
N ALA A 210 -19.88 -1.62 -3.46
CA ALA A 210 -21.12 -2.10 -2.84
C ALA A 210 -20.93 -3.51 -2.24
N THR A 211 -20.29 -4.41 -2.98
CA THR A 211 -20.00 -5.77 -2.50
C THR A 211 -19.08 -5.74 -1.28
N MET A 212 -18.00 -4.96 -1.33
CA MET A 212 -17.08 -4.80 -0.20
C MET A 212 -17.78 -4.23 1.03
N LYS A 213 -18.62 -3.19 0.86
CA LYS A 213 -19.41 -2.60 1.94
C LYS A 213 -20.37 -3.61 2.56
N ASN A 214 -21.17 -4.30 1.76
CA ASN A 214 -22.20 -5.23 2.23
C ASN A 214 -21.63 -6.47 2.92
N GLN A 215 -20.44 -6.92 2.51
CA GLN A 215 -19.79 -8.10 3.05
C GLN A 215 -18.64 -7.76 4.03
N ASN A 216 -18.45 -6.48 4.35
CA ASN A 216 -17.37 -6.00 5.21
C ASN A 216 -15.99 -6.51 4.77
N LEU A 217 -15.68 -6.40 3.46
CA LEU A 217 -14.40 -6.82 2.87
C LEU A 217 -13.51 -5.61 2.63
N CYS A 218 -12.20 -5.76 2.87
CA CYS A 218 -11.19 -4.87 2.29
C CYS A 218 -10.83 -5.31 0.87
N LEU A 219 -10.04 -4.52 0.14
CA LEU A 219 -9.69 -4.79 -1.25
C LEU A 219 -8.98 -6.15 -1.40
N GLU A 220 -8.07 -6.49 -0.50
CA GLU A 220 -7.33 -7.75 -0.50
C GLU A 220 -8.26 -8.96 -0.36
N GLU A 221 -9.24 -8.89 0.55
CA GLU A 221 -10.22 -9.95 0.75
C GLU A 221 -11.16 -10.10 -0.45
N TYR A 222 -11.56 -8.98 -1.03
CA TYR A 222 -12.39 -8.97 -2.24
C TYR A 222 -11.68 -9.65 -3.41
N LEU A 223 -10.44 -9.26 -3.67
CA LEU A 223 -9.65 -9.85 -4.77
C LEU A 223 -9.43 -11.35 -4.57
N LYS A 224 -9.10 -11.77 -3.35
CA LYS A 224 -8.94 -13.20 -3.03
C LYS A 224 -10.21 -14.02 -3.25
N LYS A 225 -11.39 -13.40 -3.07
CA LYS A 225 -12.68 -14.09 -3.16
C LYS A 225 -13.26 -14.10 -4.57
N TYR A 226 -13.00 -13.07 -5.37
CA TYR A 226 -13.71 -12.83 -6.63
C TYR A 226 -12.81 -12.75 -7.86
N LYS A 227 -11.50 -12.83 -7.67
CA LYS A 227 -10.49 -12.88 -8.74
C LYS A 227 -9.50 -14.03 -8.52
#